data_c407d3b41686b3749661cf2eac7ef791
#
_entry.id   c407d3b41686b3749661cf2eac7ef791
#
_cell.length_a   1.000
_cell.length_b   1.000
_cell.length_c   1.000
_cell.angle_alpha   90.00
_cell.angle_beta   90.00
_cell.angle_gamma   90.00
#
_symmetry.space_group_name_H-M   'P 1'
#
loop_
_entity.id
_entity.type
_entity.pdbx_description
1 polymer ?
#
loop_
_entity_poly.entity_id
_entity_poly.type
_entity_poly.pdbx_seq_one_letter_code
_entity_poly.pdbx_strand_id
1 'polypeptide(L)'
;MKKIGLIILGVIAVLALWVFSTYNSLVTKNVAIDGQWAQVETQYQRRFDLIPNLVSSTQGFMKQEKTIFEEIAKARTQYGGAKTVDEKVQTAGQLDGALSRLLVIMENYPDLKSNQTVAQLMDELAGTENRIAVERKRFNDVVGDFNITIKKVPTNMIAGMFGFKERVFFKSEEGAQKAPKVEL
;
A
#
# COMPACT_ATOMS: atom_id res chain seq x y z
N MET A 1 -20.25 50.01 22.83
CA MET A 1 -20.86 48.98 21.96
C MET A 1 -20.08 48.77 20.63
N LYS A 2 -19.72 49.83 19.86
CA LYS A 2 -19.00 49.71 18.57
C LYS A 2 -17.64 49.01 18.70
N LYS A 3 -16.83 49.26 19.77
CA LYS A 3 -15.53 48.61 19.99
C LYS A 3 -15.61 47.12 20.27
N ILE A 4 -16.66 46.67 21.01
CA ILE A 4 -16.93 45.25 21.29
C ILE A 4 -17.31 44.52 20.02
N GLY A 5 -18.16 45.15 19.18
CA GLY A 5 -18.50 44.56 17.86
C GLY A 5 -17.31 44.39 16.93
N LEU A 6 -16.37 45.33 16.90
CA LEU A 6 -15.15 45.20 16.14
C LEU A 6 -14.22 44.09 16.65
N ILE A 7 -14.12 43.90 17.97
CA ILE A 7 -13.34 42.82 18.59
C ILE A 7 -13.96 41.47 18.21
N ILE A 8 -15.27 41.32 18.33
CA ILE A 8 -15.98 40.08 17.97
C ILE A 8 -15.80 39.77 16.48
N LEU A 9 -15.92 40.77 15.61
CA LEU A 9 -15.67 40.59 14.17
C LEU A 9 -14.24 40.14 13.90
N GLY A 10 -13.25 40.72 14.58
CA GLY A 10 -11.85 40.33 14.47
C GLY A 10 -11.62 38.87 14.91
N VAL A 11 -12.21 38.45 16.02
CA VAL A 11 -12.12 37.06 16.51
C VAL A 11 -12.75 36.09 15.49
N ILE A 12 -13.93 36.41 14.94
CA ILE A 12 -14.58 35.58 13.92
C ILE A 12 -13.71 35.48 12.67
N ALA A 13 -13.11 36.58 12.22
CA ALA A 13 -12.22 36.57 11.06
C ALA A 13 -10.98 35.67 11.28
N VAL A 14 -10.37 35.74 12.45
CA VAL A 14 -9.21 34.89 12.81
C VAL A 14 -9.62 33.42 12.86
N LEU A 15 -10.78 33.09 13.46
CA LEU A 15 -11.30 31.72 13.49
C LEU A 15 -11.61 31.20 12.07
N ALA A 16 -12.19 32.03 11.22
CA ALA A 16 -12.47 31.66 9.83
C ALA A 16 -11.18 31.37 9.04
N LEU A 17 -10.17 32.23 9.18
CA LEU A 17 -8.85 32.00 8.56
C LEU A 17 -8.17 30.75 9.08
N TRP A 18 -8.28 30.46 10.38
CA TRP A 18 -7.74 29.25 10.96
C TRP A 18 -8.44 28.00 10.42
N VAL A 19 -9.79 27.98 10.35
CA VAL A 19 -10.56 26.88 9.75
C VAL A 19 -10.16 26.65 8.30
N PHE A 20 -10.06 27.71 7.51
CA PHE A 20 -9.67 27.64 6.10
C PHE A 20 -8.26 27.09 5.92
N SER A 21 -7.30 27.57 6.72
CA SER A 21 -5.91 27.08 6.70
C SER A 21 -5.82 25.61 7.09
N THR A 22 -6.54 25.20 8.14
CA THR A 22 -6.58 23.81 8.61
C THR A 22 -7.18 22.89 7.55
N TYR A 23 -8.31 23.30 6.92
CA TYR A 23 -8.92 22.54 5.85
C TYR A 23 -7.94 22.35 4.67
N ASN A 24 -7.30 23.41 4.21
CA ASN A 24 -6.32 23.31 3.11
C ASN A 24 -5.15 22.39 3.47
N SER A 25 -4.66 22.44 4.71
CA SER A 25 -3.62 21.54 5.19
C SER A 25 -4.07 20.07 5.14
N LEU A 26 -5.32 19.78 5.57
CA LEU A 26 -5.87 18.43 5.52
C LEU A 26 -6.05 17.93 4.07
N VAL A 27 -6.52 18.78 3.18
CA VAL A 27 -6.62 18.45 1.74
C VAL A 27 -5.24 18.12 1.18
N THR A 28 -4.24 18.96 1.45
CA THR A 28 -2.85 18.74 0.97
C THR A 28 -2.30 17.40 1.45
N LYS A 29 -2.47 17.08 2.74
CA LYS A 29 -2.02 15.81 3.31
C LYS A 29 -2.77 14.61 2.72
N ASN A 30 -4.08 14.73 2.51
CA ASN A 30 -4.88 13.67 1.90
C ASN A 30 -4.45 13.41 0.44
N VAL A 31 -4.22 14.45 -0.34
CA VAL A 31 -3.71 14.34 -1.73
C VAL A 31 -2.29 13.77 -1.76
N ALA A 32 -1.45 14.10 -0.77
CA ALA A 32 -0.09 13.54 -0.67
C ALA A 32 -0.12 12.01 -0.51
N ILE A 33 -1.12 11.44 0.17
CA ILE A 33 -1.32 9.98 0.27
C ILE A 33 -1.55 9.38 -1.12
N ASP A 34 -2.43 9.98 -1.92
CA ASP A 34 -2.74 9.49 -3.28
C ASP A 34 -1.51 9.63 -4.20
N GLY A 35 -0.73 10.71 -4.03
CA GLY A 35 0.54 10.91 -4.74
C GLY A 35 1.61 9.87 -4.36
N GLN A 36 1.73 9.53 -3.07
CA GLN A 36 2.66 8.49 -2.63
C GLN A 36 2.18 7.09 -3.06
N TRP A 37 0.86 6.88 -3.11
CA TRP A 37 0.30 5.65 -3.66
C TRP A 37 0.71 5.43 -5.12
N ALA A 38 0.73 6.46 -5.96
CA ALA A 38 1.13 6.34 -7.36
C ALA A 38 2.57 5.77 -7.51
N GLN A 39 3.48 6.06 -6.56
CA GLN A 39 4.81 5.48 -6.54
C GLN A 39 4.76 3.97 -6.22
N VAL A 40 3.95 3.58 -5.23
CA VAL A 40 3.70 2.17 -4.91
C VAL A 40 3.10 1.45 -6.12
N GLU A 41 2.07 2.02 -6.73
CA GLU A 41 1.36 1.44 -7.89
C GLU A 41 2.29 1.22 -9.09
N THR A 42 3.24 2.13 -9.33
CA THR A 42 4.25 1.98 -10.38
C THR A 42 5.10 0.71 -10.17
N GLN A 43 5.49 0.41 -8.92
CA GLN A 43 6.25 -0.81 -8.61
C GLN A 43 5.38 -2.07 -8.72
N TYR A 44 4.10 -2.00 -8.31
CA TYR A 44 3.16 -3.10 -8.53
C TYR A 44 2.91 -3.36 -10.01
N GLN A 45 2.75 -2.32 -10.84
CA GLN A 45 2.57 -2.48 -12.27
C GLN A 45 3.73 -3.27 -12.88
N ARG A 46 4.97 -2.91 -12.52
CA ARG A 46 6.16 -3.66 -12.97
C ARG A 46 6.11 -5.13 -12.54
N ARG A 47 5.68 -5.41 -11.30
CA ARG A 47 5.50 -6.77 -10.81
C ARG A 47 4.41 -7.52 -11.61
N PHE A 48 3.28 -6.86 -11.90
CA PHE A 48 2.20 -7.44 -12.71
C PHE A 48 2.64 -7.84 -14.10
N ASP A 49 3.55 -7.08 -14.71
CA ASP A 49 4.07 -7.35 -16.05
C ASP A 49 5.01 -8.58 -16.06
N LEU A 50 5.65 -8.89 -14.93
CA LEU A 50 6.51 -10.06 -14.77
C LEU A 50 5.74 -11.37 -14.51
N ILE A 51 4.59 -11.30 -13.84
CA ILE A 51 3.81 -12.47 -13.41
C ILE A 51 3.42 -13.40 -14.58
N PRO A 52 2.86 -12.93 -15.72
CA PRO A 52 2.50 -13.81 -16.83
C PRO A 52 3.70 -14.57 -17.39
N ASN A 53 4.86 -13.92 -17.47
CA ASN A 53 6.09 -14.53 -17.96
C ASN A 53 6.59 -15.60 -16.98
N LEU A 54 6.53 -15.32 -15.67
CA LEU A 54 6.88 -16.30 -14.64
C LEU A 54 5.94 -17.52 -14.70
N VAL A 55 4.62 -17.29 -14.71
CA VAL A 55 3.63 -18.35 -14.78
C VAL A 55 3.84 -19.21 -16.02
N SER A 56 3.99 -18.62 -17.20
CA SER A 56 4.19 -19.38 -18.45
C SER A 56 5.50 -20.18 -18.45
N SER A 57 6.56 -19.64 -17.85
CA SER A 57 7.87 -20.31 -17.77
C SER A 57 7.89 -21.45 -16.75
N THR A 58 7.00 -21.43 -15.76
CA THR A 58 6.98 -22.41 -14.64
C THR A 58 5.89 -23.48 -14.77
N GLN A 59 4.73 -23.16 -15.42
CA GLN A 59 3.61 -24.11 -15.55
C GLN A 59 3.98 -25.46 -16.18
N GLY A 60 4.91 -25.48 -17.12
CA GLY A 60 5.38 -26.70 -17.76
C GLY A 60 6.01 -27.70 -16.79
N PHE A 61 6.74 -27.19 -15.78
CA PHE A 61 7.42 -27.95 -14.76
C PHE A 61 6.52 -28.27 -13.56
N MET A 62 5.58 -27.38 -13.26
CA MET A 62 4.72 -27.42 -12.06
C MET A 62 3.26 -27.79 -12.41
N LYS A 63 3.08 -28.80 -13.26
CA LYS A 63 1.72 -29.19 -13.74
C LYS A 63 0.75 -29.60 -12.65
N GLN A 64 1.25 -30.06 -11.50
CA GLN A 64 0.44 -30.48 -10.36
C GLN A 64 0.01 -29.31 -9.47
N GLU A 65 0.64 -28.14 -9.60
CA GLU A 65 0.44 -26.97 -8.74
C GLU A 65 -0.58 -25.98 -9.30
N LYS A 66 -1.68 -26.48 -9.88
CA LYS A 66 -2.71 -25.61 -10.51
C LYS A 66 -3.28 -24.58 -9.56
N THR A 67 -3.47 -24.94 -8.30
CA THR A 67 -4.09 -24.11 -7.27
C THR A 67 -3.34 -22.79 -7.06
N ILE A 68 -2.00 -22.81 -7.04
CA ILE A 68 -1.20 -21.59 -6.83
C ILE A 68 -1.33 -20.62 -8.02
N PHE A 69 -1.39 -21.12 -9.25
CA PHE A 69 -1.59 -20.27 -10.42
C PHE A 69 -2.99 -19.65 -10.45
N GLU A 70 -4.01 -20.38 -10.01
CA GLU A 70 -5.39 -19.88 -9.85
C GLU A 70 -5.44 -18.80 -8.75
N GLU A 71 -4.75 -19.00 -7.63
CA GLU A 71 -4.65 -18.00 -6.56
C GLU A 71 -3.98 -16.70 -7.04
N ILE A 72 -2.89 -16.80 -7.79
CA ILE A 72 -2.22 -15.63 -8.37
C ILE A 72 -3.13 -14.89 -9.35
N ALA A 73 -3.82 -15.63 -10.24
CA ALA A 73 -4.75 -15.05 -11.20
C ALA A 73 -5.93 -14.35 -10.50
N LYS A 74 -6.47 -14.96 -9.43
CA LYS A 74 -7.53 -14.39 -8.61
C LYS A 74 -7.07 -13.13 -7.89
N ALA A 75 -5.92 -13.18 -7.22
CA ALA A 75 -5.36 -12.02 -6.51
C ALA A 75 -5.07 -10.86 -7.46
N ARG A 76 -4.53 -11.14 -8.65
CA ARG A 76 -4.32 -10.14 -9.70
C ARG A 76 -5.63 -9.50 -10.16
N THR A 77 -6.68 -10.30 -10.36
CA THR A 77 -8.02 -9.81 -10.77
C THR A 77 -8.63 -8.93 -9.68
N GLN A 78 -8.50 -9.32 -8.41
CA GLN A 78 -9.01 -8.55 -7.28
C GLN A 78 -8.29 -7.19 -7.16
N TYR A 79 -6.97 -7.17 -7.29
CA TYR A 79 -6.22 -5.92 -7.30
C TYR A 79 -6.61 -5.01 -8.48
N GLY A 80 -6.73 -5.57 -9.69
CA GLY A 80 -7.13 -4.82 -10.88
C GLY A 80 -8.56 -4.28 -10.81
N GLY A 81 -9.45 -4.93 -10.04
CA GLY A 81 -10.82 -4.49 -9.78
C GLY A 81 -10.98 -3.44 -8.69
N ALA A 82 -9.96 -3.24 -7.85
CA ALA A 82 -9.98 -2.27 -6.76
C ALA A 82 -9.98 -0.83 -7.32
N LYS A 83 -10.91 0.00 -6.83
CA LYS A 83 -11.15 1.36 -7.33
C LYS A 83 -10.50 2.44 -6.47
N THR A 84 -10.36 2.18 -5.18
CA THR A 84 -9.80 3.12 -4.22
C THR A 84 -8.41 2.69 -3.78
N VAL A 85 -7.59 3.66 -3.32
CA VAL A 85 -6.26 3.37 -2.77
C VAL A 85 -6.37 2.38 -1.60
N ASP A 86 -7.35 2.56 -0.71
CA ASP A 86 -7.53 1.70 0.46
C ASP A 86 -7.90 0.26 0.08
N GLU A 87 -8.71 0.06 -0.96
CA GLU A 87 -9.00 -1.26 -1.54
C GLU A 87 -7.75 -1.89 -2.17
N LYS A 88 -6.96 -1.10 -2.91
CA LYS A 88 -5.70 -1.55 -3.51
C LYS A 88 -4.68 -1.98 -2.45
N VAL A 89 -4.57 -1.23 -1.35
CA VAL A 89 -3.72 -1.59 -0.20
C VAL A 89 -4.11 -2.95 0.37
N GLN A 90 -5.42 -3.23 0.51
CA GLN A 90 -5.91 -4.50 1.05
C GLN A 90 -5.66 -5.67 0.09
N THR A 91 -5.92 -5.47 -1.20
CA THR A 91 -5.78 -6.55 -2.21
C THR A 91 -4.33 -6.82 -2.59
N ALA A 92 -3.44 -5.83 -2.46
CA ALA A 92 -2.01 -5.99 -2.71
C ALA A 92 -1.39 -7.08 -1.82
N GLY A 93 -1.75 -7.14 -0.53
CA GLY A 93 -1.26 -8.17 0.39
C GLY A 93 -1.64 -9.60 -0.03
N GLN A 94 -2.79 -9.78 -0.68
CA GLN A 94 -3.20 -11.11 -1.18
C GLN A 94 -2.33 -11.56 -2.36
N LEU A 95 -1.96 -10.63 -3.23
CA LEU A 95 -1.07 -10.94 -4.35
C LEU A 95 0.34 -11.28 -3.85
N ASP A 96 0.86 -10.51 -2.91
CA ASP A 96 2.19 -10.76 -2.33
C ASP A 96 2.22 -12.13 -1.63
N GLY A 97 1.19 -12.47 -0.86
CA GLY A 97 1.08 -13.77 -0.22
C GLY A 97 0.99 -14.94 -1.23
N ALA A 98 0.30 -14.76 -2.35
CA ALA A 98 0.23 -15.78 -3.40
C ALA A 98 1.60 -15.95 -4.10
N LEU A 99 2.30 -14.85 -4.39
CA LEU A 99 3.63 -14.89 -4.97
C LEU A 99 4.66 -15.51 -4.01
N SER A 100 4.63 -15.16 -2.74
CA SER A 100 5.50 -15.75 -1.72
C SER A 100 5.32 -17.27 -1.65
N ARG A 101 4.07 -17.76 -1.71
CA ARG A 101 3.78 -19.21 -1.75
C ARG A 101 4.32 -19.87 -3.02
N LEU A 102 4.17 -19.23 -4.18
CA LEU A 102 4.75 -19.73 -5.43
C LEU A 102 6.27 -19.92 -5.28
N LEU A 103 6.97 -18.93 -4.71
CA LEU A 103 8.41 -18.99 -4.50
C LEU A 103 8.81 -20.18 -3.62
N VAL A 104 8.09 -20.39 -2.52
CA VAL A 104 8.32 -21.56 -1.61
C VAL A 104 8.08 -22.89 -2.35
N ILE A 105 7.00 -23.00 -3.14
CA ILE A 105 6.72 -24.21 -3.92
C ILE A 105 7.83 -24.48 -4.94
N MET A 106 8.33 -23.44 -5.61
CA MET A 106 9.41 -23.56 -6.59
C MET A 106 10.71 -24.11 -5.99
N GLU A 107 10.91 -24.04 -4.67
CA GLU A 107 12.06 -24.65 -3.99
C GLU A 107 12.11 -26.17 -4.15
N ASN A 108 10.95 -26.81 -4.33
CA ASN A 108 10.85 -28.25 -4.55
C ASN A 108 11.14 -28.68 -6.01
N TYR A 109 11.40 -27.73 -6.90
CA TYR A 109 11.63 -27.97 -8.33
C TYR A 109 13.04 -27.50 -8.75
N PRO A 110 14.10 -28.30 -8.52
CA PRO A 110 15.50 -27.90 -8.77
C PRO A 110 15.77 -27.58 -10.25
N ASP A 111 15.08 -28.26 -11.18
CA ASP A 111 15.20 -28.00 -12.61
C ASP A 111 14.73 -26.58 -13.00
N LEU A 112 13.76 -26.03 -12.28
CA LEU A 112 13.33 -24.65 -12.45
C LEU A 112 14.40 -23.65 -12.03
N LYS A 113 15.12 -23.93 -10.94
CA LYS A 113 16.19 -23.05 -10.45
C LYS A 113 17.36 -22.96 -11.41
N SER A 114 17.61 -24.01 -12.17
CA SER A 114 18.69 -24.05 -13.20
C SER A 114 18.25 -23.40 -14.53
N ASN A 115 16.97 -23.09 -14.70
CA ASN A 115 16.48 -22.41 -15.89
C ASN A 115 16.82 -20.91 -15.83
N GLN A 116 17.67 -20.45 -16.75
CA GLN A 116 18.17 -19.08 -16.77
C GLN A 116 17.05 -18.04 -16.88
N THR A 117 16.01 -18.29 -17.66
CA THR A 117 14.85 -17.36 -17.80
C THR A 117 14.09 -17.24 -16.48
N VAL A 118 13.86 -18.36 -15.79
CA VAL A 118 13.20 -18.36 -14.49
C VAL A 118 14.07 -17.64 -13.45
N ALA A 119 15.38 -17.89 -13.41
CA ALA A 119 16.29 -17.21 -12.50
C ALA A 119 16.28 -15.69 -12.70
N GLN A 120 16.33 -15.20 -13.94
CA GLN A 120 16.24 -13.77 -14.26
C GLN A 120 14.90 -13.15 -13.79
N LEU A 121 13.78 -13.83 -14.04
CA LEU A 121 12.46 -13.37 -13.58
C LEU A 121 12.36 -13.31 -12.06
N MET A 122 12.99 -14.26 -11.37
CA MET A 122 13.06 -14.29 -9.90
C MET A 122 13.88 -13.11 -9.35
N ASP A 123 15.04 -12.83 -9.97
CA ASP A 123 15.87 -11.68 -9.59
C ASP A 123 15.13 -10.35 -9.80
N GLU A 124 14.40 -10.22 -10.92
CA GLU A 124 13.59 -9.03 -11.18
C GLU A 124 12.45 -8.91 -10.17
N LEU A 125 11.77 -10.01 -9.83
CA LEU A 125 10.72 -10.01 -8.80
C LEU A 125 11.27 -9.62 -7.43
N ALA A 126 12.41 -10.17 -7.02
CA ALA A 126 13.08 -9.78 -5.78
C ALA A 126 13.46 -8.30 -5.78
N GLY A 127 13.93 -7.78 -6.93
CA GLY A 127 14.20 -6.36 -7.11
C GLY A 127 12.96 -5.48 -6.97
N THR A 128 11.80 -5.93 -7.49
CA THR A 128 10.52 -5.21 -7.31
C THR A 128 10.05 -5.27 -5.87
N GLU A 129 10.21 -6.40 -5.16
CA GLU A 129 9.85 -6.54 -3.74
C GLU A 129 10.55 -5.50 -2.88
N ASN A 130 11.87 -5.38 -3.01
CA ASN A 130 12.64 -4.40 -2.25
C ASN A 130 12.16 -2.96 -2.51
N ARG A 131 11.84 -2.62 -3.75
CA ARG A 131 11.32 -1.30 -4.10
C ARG A 131 9.92 -1.08 -3.54
N ILE A 132 9.04 -2.06 -3.65
CA ILE A 132 7.69 -2.02 -3.06
C ILE A 132 7.79 -1.82 -1.55
N ALA A 133 8.66 -2.54 -0.86
CA ALA A 133 8.85 -2.41 0.59
C ALA A 133 9.26 -0.96 0.98
N VAL A 134 10.16 -0.34 0.21
CA VAL A 134 10.56 1.06 0.42
C VAL A 134 9.38 2.01 0.21
N GLU A 135 8.65 1.87 -0.90
CA GLU A 135 7.53 2.77 -1.20
C GLU A 135 6.34 2.55 -0.26
N ARG A 136 6.08 1.32 0.21
CA ARG A 136 5.10 1.03 1.26
C ARG A 136 5.44 1.72 2.58
N LYS A 137 6.72 1.71 2.98
CA LYS A 137 7.16 2.43 4.17
C LYS A 137 6.87 3.91 4.03
N ARG A 138 7.26 4.54 2.92
CA ARG A 138 6.98 5.95 2.64
C ARG A 138 5.48 6.26 2.63
N PHE A 139 4.67 5.38 2.03
CA PHE A 139 3.21 5.50 2.06
C PHE A 139 2.67 5.46 3.49
N ASN A 140 3.12 4.51 4.31
CA ASN A 140 2.71 4.41 5.70
C ASN A 140 3.12 5.64 6.52
N ASP A 141 4.29 6.23 6.25
CA ASP A 141 4.75 7.45 6.92
C ASP A 141 3.78 8.63 6.62
N VAL A 142 3.37 8.79 5.35
CA VAL A 142 2.43 9.85 4.93
C VAL A 142 1.02 9.60 5.50
N VAL A 143 0.54 8.35 5.46
CA VAL A 143 -0.74 7.95 6.07
C VAL A 143 -0.73 8.21 7.58
N GLY A 144 0.38 7.86 8.25
CA GLY A 144 0.55 8.08 9.68
C GLY A 144 0.45 9.56 10.06
N ASP A 145 1.15 10.42 9.31
CA ASP A 145 1.11 11.87 9.54
C ASP A 145 -0.31 12.45 9.35
N PHE A 146 -1.02 12.01 8.31
CA PHE A 146 -2.40 12.40 8.08
C PHE A 146 -3.33 11.91 9.21
N ASN A 147 -3.29 10.61 9.54
CA ASN A 147 -4.13 10.02 10.58
C ASN A 147 -3.89 10.66 11.96
N ILE A 148 -2.64 10.98 12.29
CA ILE A 148 -2.31 11.73 13.51
C ILE A 148 -2.90 13.14 13.43
N THR A 149 -2.78 13.81 12.30
CA THR A 149 -3.26 15.20 12.12
C THR A 149 -4.77 15.31 12.31
N ILE A 150 -5.55 14.39 11.74
CA ILE A 150 -7.02 14.40 11.89
C ILE A 150 -7.50 14.04 13.30
N LYS A 151 -6.65 13.43 14.13
CA LYS A 151 -6.97 13.09 15.54
C LYS A 151 -6.60 14.19 16.54
N LYS A 152 -5.69 15.11 16.17
CA LYS A 152 -5.23 16.19 17.07
C LYS A 152 -6.33 17.21 17.30
N VAL A 153 -6.43 17.73 18.56
CA VAL A 153 -7.27 18.86 18.90
C VAL A 153 -6.52 20.15 18.54
N PRO A 154 -7.16 21.15 17.94
CA PRO A 154 -8.61 21.22 17.57
C PRO A 154 -8.91 20.74 16.13
N THR A 155 -7.92 20.22 15.37
CA THR A 155 -8.05 19.81 13.97
C THR A 155 -9.10 18.71 13.77
N ASN A 156 -9.29 17.83 14.77
CA ASN A 156 -10.28 16.75 14.71
C ASN A 156 -11.72 17.25 14.53
N MET A 157 -12.04 18.43 15.02
CA MET A 157 -13.36 19.05 14.82
C MET A 157 -13.57 19.41 13.35
N ILE A 158 -12.56 20.01 12.72
CA ILE A 158 -12.57 20.37 11.30
C ILE A 158 -12.60 19.09 10.44
N ALA A 159 -11.76 18.09 10.77
CA ALA A 159 -11.74 16.82 10.08
C ALA A 159 -13.10 16.13 10.09
N GLY A 160 -13.77 16.06 11.25
CA GLY A 160 -15.12 15.51 11.38
C GLY A 160 -16.17 16.28 10.58
N MET A 161 -16.14 17.61 10.61
CA MET A 161 -17.07 18.50 9.90
C MET A 161 -17.00 18.31 8.38
N PHE A 162 -15.78 18.15 7.84
CA PHE A 162 -15.54 18.01 6.39
C PHE A 162 -15.41 16.55 5.93
N GLY A 163 -15.64 15.57 6.82
CA GLY A 163 -15.71 14.16 6.45
C GLY A 163 -14.37 13.50 6.17
N PHE A 164 -13.24 14.05 6.66
CA PHE A 164 -11.95 13.38 6.60
C PHE A 164 -11.94 12.17 7.52
N LYS A 165 -11.58 11.00 6.96
CA LYS A 165 -11.54 9.72 7.67
C LYS A 165 -10.11 9.18 7.69
N GLU A 166 -9.84 8.30 8.65
CA GLU A 166 -8.57 7.60 8.71
C GLU A 166 -8.33 6.78 7.42
N ARG A 167 -7.09 6.84 6.94
CA ARG A 167 -6.63 6.07 5.78
C ARG A 167 -5.98 4.77 6.27
N VAL A 168 -6.05 3.73 5.45
CA VAL A 168 -5.56 2.40 5.78
C VAL A 168 -4.04 2.31 5.59
N PHE A 169 -3.35 1.66 6.53
CA PHE A 169 -1.92 1.33 6.41
C PHE A 169 -1.73 0.02 5.65
N PHE A 170 -0.61 -0.11 4.96
CA PHE A 170 -0.08 -1.44 4.68
C PHE A 170 0.27 -2.14 5.98
N LYS A 171 -0.31 -3.31 6.21
CA LYS A 171 0.07 -4.16 7.33
C LYS A 171 1.30 -4.97 6.95
N SER A 172 2.20 -5.21 7.90
CA SER A 172 3.21 -6.26 7.76
C SER A 172 2.51 -7.62 7.69
N GLU A 173 3.06 -8.56 6.92
CA GLU A 173 2.53 -9.93 6.84
C GLU A 173 2.40 -10.54 8.23
N GLU A 174 1.28 -11.23 8.48
CA GLU A 174 1.07 -11.99 9.72
C GLU A 174 2.13 -13.10 9.77
N GLY A 175 3.12 -12.94 10.63
CA GLY A 175 4.26 -13.86 10.75
C GLY A 175 5.62 -13.18 10.77
N ALA A 176 5.76 -12.01 10.14
CA ALA A 176 7.00 -11.21 10.18
C ALA A 176 7.37 -10.73 11.61
N GLN A 177 6.43 -10.80 12.54
CA GLN A 177 6.64 -10.46 13.96
C GLN A 177 7.19 -11.61 14.81
N LYS A 178 7.19 -12.85 14.30
CA LYS A 178 7.79 -14.00 15.00
C LYS A 178 9.19 -14.21 14.45
N ALA A 179 10.19 -13.81 15.23
CA ALA A 179 11.56 -14.22 14.93
C ALA A 179 11.61 -15.75 14.78
N PRO A 180 12.22 -16.29 13.71
CA PRO A 180 12.39 -17.75 13.60
C PRO A 180 13.11 -18.25 14.84
N LYS A 181 12.55 -19.28 15.50
CA LYS A 181 13.26 -19.98 16.56
C LYS A 181 14.45 -20.67 15.90
N VAL A 182 15.64 -20.19 16.19
CA VAL A 182 16.87 -20.90 15.88
C VAL A 182 16.99 -22.02 16.91
N GLU A 183 16.64 -23.24 16.54
CA GLU A 183 17.03 -24.44 17.31
C GLU A 183 18.48 -24.73 16.94
N LEU A 184 19.38 -24.55 17.92
CA LEU A 184 20.80 -24.89 17.88
C LEU A 184 20.98 -26.36 18.18
#